data_b4849186a9045278272fe0d4490bc687
#
_entry.id   b4849186a9045278272fe0d4490bc687
#
_cell.length_a   1.000
_cell.length_b   1.000
_cell.length_c   1.000
_cell.angle_alpha   90.00
_cell.angle_beta   90.00
_cell.angle_gamma   90.00
#
_symmetry.space_group_name_H-M   'P 1'
#
loop_
_entity.id
_entity.type
_entity.pdbx_description
1 polymer ?
#
loop_
_entity_poly.entity_id
_entity_poly.type
_entity_poly.pdbx_seq_one_letter_code
_entity_poly.pdbx_strand_id
1 'polypeptide(L)'
;LTDFHIIVINDGSGKDKLPIFAEAAKKAIVLTHEVNKGKGRGIKTALEYIKEHESDTVGIIIADADGQHKVEDIIRVSEALKSSPDKLIMGCRRFSGKIPLRSKFGNNITKFVFSFAAGVKVSDTQTGLRGFSSKLIPFMLSVNGDRYEFEMNMLLECAREGIRFYEVPIETVYLGKNESSHFNPI
;
A
#
# COMPACT_ATOMS: atom_id res chain seq x y z
N LEU A 1 -1.63 15.30 -8.34
CA LEU A 1 -0.61 14.25 -8.65
C LEU A 1 -0.15 14.32 -10.11
N THR A 2 0.04 15.52 -10.68
CA THR A 2 0.44 15.73 -12.08
C THR A 2 1.86 15.21 -12.39
N ASP A 3 2.71 15.10 -11.37
CA ASP A 3 4.12 14.71 -11.51
C ASP A 3 4.35 13.21 -11.24
N PHE A 4 3.26 12.43 -11.13
CA PHE A 4 3.31 11.00 -10.92
C PHE A 4 2.79 10.26 -12.15
N HIS A 5 3.49 9.21 -12.57
CA HIS A 5 2.90 8.18 -13.41
C HIS A 5 1.98 7.33 -12.55
N ILE A 6 0.71 7.29 -12.90
CA ILE A 6 -0.31 6.59 -12.11
C ILE A 6 -0.66 5.28 -12.78
N ILE A 7 -0.56 4.20 -12.02
CA ILE A 7 -1.00 2.86 -12.45
C ILE A 7 -2.17 2.44 -11.56
N VAL A 8 -3.27 2.06 -12.17
CA VAL A 8 -4.49 1.58 -11.51
C VAL A 8 -4.65 0.10 -11.83
N ILE A 9 -4.86 -0.72 -10.81
CA ILE A 9 -5.14 -2.14 -10.98
C ILE A 9 -6.64 -2.39 -10.85
N ASN A 10 -7.23 -2.90 -11.92
CA ASN A 10 -8.57 -3.47 -11.89
C ASN A 10 -8.45 -4.97 -11.61
N ASP A 11 -8.64 -5.37 -10.37
CA ASP A 11 -8.50 -6.75 -9.94
C ASP A 11 -9.81 -7.54 -10.10
N GLY A 12 -10.26 -7.68 -11.35
CA GLY A 12 -11.44 -8.47 -11.70
C GLY A 12 -12.77 -7.86 -11.24
N SER A 13 -12.89 -6.54 -11.28
CA SER A 13 -14.15 -5.86 -10.93
C SER A 13 -15.26 -6.20 -11.93
N GLY A 14 -16.50 -6.20 -11.44
CA GLY A 14 -17.69 -6.46 -12.26
C GLY A 14 -17.87 -5.48 -13.42
N LYS A 15 -18.62 -5.89 -14.43
CA LYS A 15 -18.87 -5.10 -15.64
C LYS A 15 -19.51 -3.72 -15.37
N ASP A 16 -20.27 -3.60 -14.28
CA ASP A 16 -20.86 -2.35 -13.80
C ASP A 16 -19.82 -1.31 -13.38
N LYS A 17 -18.59 -1.71 -13.09
CA LYS A 17 -17.46 -0.83 -12.72
C LYS A 17 -16.60 -0.40 -13.90
N LEU A 18 -16.76 -1.00 -15.08
CA LEU A 18 -15.95 -0.67 -16.26
C LEU A 18 -15.93 0.82 -16.61
N PRO A 19 -17.03 1.60 -16.48
CA PRO A 19 -17.01 3.04 -16.76
C PRO A 19 -16.04 3.81 -15.84
N ILE A 20 -15.84 3.37 -14.59
CA ILE A 20 -14.91 3.98 -13.64
C ILE A 20 -13.47 3.81 -14.13
N PHE A 21 -13.13 2.61 -14.59
CA PHE A 21 -11.79 2.34 -15.12
C PHE A 21 -11.54 3.01 -16.47
N ALA A 22 -12.58 3.15 -17.31
CA ALA A 22 -12.50 3.92 -18.55
C ALA A 22 -12.21 5.40 -18.28
N GLU A 23 -12.81 5.97 -17.23
CA GLU A 23 -12.51 7.35 -16.82
C GLU A 23 -11.09 7.47 -16.23
N ALA A 24 -10.67 6.51 -15.41
CA ALA A 24 -9.31 6.46 -14.86
C ALA A 24 -8.26 6.36 -15.98
N ALA A 25 -8.52 5.60 -17.04
CA ALA A 25 -7.61 5.40 -18.18
C ALA A 25 -7.30 6.69 -18.97
N LYS A 26 -8.09 7.75 -18.79
CA LYS A 26 -7.78 9.07 -19.37
C LYS A 26 -6.56 9.75 -18.74
N LYS A 27 -6.18 9.33 -17.51
CA LYS A 27 -5.12 9.99 -16.72
C LYS A 27 -4.15 9.00 -16.08
N ALA A 28 -4.38 7.70 -16.26
CA ALA A 28 -3.60 6.64 -15.62
C ALA A 28 -3.49 5.43 -16.56
N ILE A 29 -2.48 4.62 -16.35
CA ILE A 29 -2.37 3.29 -16.96
C ILE A 29 -3.29 2.36 -16.16
N VAL A 30 -4.21 1.68 -16.83
CA VAL A 30 -5.12 0.71 -16.17
C VAL A 30 -4.73 -0.70 -16.59
N LEU A 31 -4.29 -1.51 -15.61
CA LEU A 31 -3.99 -2.92 -15.80
C LEU A 31 -5.17 -3.74 -15.25
N THR A 32 -5.68 -4.70 -16.03
CA THR A 32 -6.89 -5.44 -15.70
C THR A 32 -6.61 -6.92 -15.58
N HIS A 33 -7.05 -7.52 -14.47
CA HIS A 33 -7.17 -8.96 -14.30
C HIS A 33 -8.57 -9.42 -14.73
N GLU A 34 -8.67 -10.58 -15.40
CA GLU A 34 -9.95 -11.18 -15.79
C GLU A 34 -10.78 -11.60 -14.58
N VAL A 35 -10.09 -12.01 -13.50
CA VAL A 35 -10.69 -12.42 -12.22
C VAL A 35 -9.93 -11.81 -11.05
N ASN A 36 -10.57 -11.72 -9.89
CA ASN A 36 -9.92 -11.26 -8.68
C ASN A 36 -8.78 -12.19 -8.26
N LYS A 37 -7.55 -11.68 -8.27
CA LYS A 37 -6.34 -12.40 -7.89
C LYS A 37 -5.82 -11.99 -6.52
N GLY A 38 -6.32 -10.89 -5.98
CA GLY A 38 -5.99 -10.35 -4.68
C GLY A 38 -5.02 -9.17 -4.71
N LYS A 39 -5.02 -8.40 -3.62
CA LYS A 39 -4.28 -7.14 -3.49
C LYS A 39 -2.77 -7.31 -3.73
N GLY A 40 -2.17 -8.35 -3.15
CA GLY A 40 -0.74 -8.64 -3.34
C GLY A 40 -0.41 -8.93 -4.81
N ARG A 41 -1.24 -9.71 -5.52
CA ARG A 41 -1.05 -9.96 -6.95
C ARG A 41 -1.22 -8.68 -7.76
N GLY A 42 -2.18 -7.84 -7.42
CA GLY A 42 -2.34 -6.53 -8.05
C GLY A 42 -1.09 -5.66 -7.94
N ILE A 43 -0.52 -5.59 -6.74
CA ILE A 43 0.74 -4.86 -6.51
C ILE A 43 1.88 -5.45 -7.37
N LYS A 44 2.05 -6.77 -7.37
CA LYS A 44 3.08 -7.43 -8.17
C LYS A 44 2.90 -7.16 -9.67
N THR A 45 1.66 -7.20 -10.18
CA THR A 45 1.36 -6.88 -11.58
C THR A 45 1.78 -5.45 -11.94
N ALA A 46 1.54 -4.47 -11.05
CA ALA A 46 2.03 -3.11 -11.24
C ALA A 46 3.56 -3.04 -11.25
N LEU A 47 4.23 -3.76 -10.34
CA LEU A 47 5.70 -3.78 -10.25
C LEU A 47 6.34 -4.47 -11.45
N GLU A 48 5.74 -5.54 -11.97
CA GLU A 48 6.16 -6.21 -13.22
C GLU A 48 6.08 -5.23 -14.39
N TYR A 49 4.95 -4.52 -14.52
CA TYR A 49 4.77 -3.49 -15.55
C TYR A 49 5.81 -2.37 -15.45
N ILE A 50 6.04 -1.83 -14.26
CA ILE A 50 7.04 -0.77 -14.02
C ILE A 50 8.44 -1.27 -14.43
N LYS A 51 8.80 -2.47 -14.02
CA LYS A 51 10.11 -3.07 -14.35
C LYS A 51 10.34 -3.19 -15.85
N GLU A 52 9.28 -3.46 -16.61
CA GLU A 52 9.37 -3.71 -18.06
C GLU A 52 9.26 -2.42 -18.90
N HIS A 53 8.52 -1.40 -18.43
CA HIS A 53 8.12 -0.26 -19.25
C HIS A 53 8.57 1.10 -18.71
N GLU A 54 8.98 1.18 -17.43
CA GLU A 54 9.24 2.45 -16.75
C GLU A 54 10.66 2.48 -16.16
N SER A 55 11.68 2.37 -17.01
CA SER A 55 13.10 2.26 -16.62
C SER A 55 13.62 3.42 -15.77
N ASP A 56 13.05 4.61 -15.95
CA ASP A 56 13.48 5.84 -15.26
C ASP A 56 12.79 6.05 -13.91
N THR A 57 11.94 5.10 -13.50
CA THR A 57 11.27 5.17 -12.20
C THR A 57 12.28 5.11 -11.06
N VAL A 58 12.28 6.13 -10.20
CA VAL A 58 13.17 6.22 -9.03
C VAL A 58 12.56 5.63 -7.78
N GLY A 59 11.23 5.61 -7.68
CA GLY A 59 10.52 5.09 -6.53
C GLY A 59 9.04 4.83 -6.79
N ILE A 60 8.44 4.01 -5.96
CA ILE A 60 7.05 3.57 -6.05
C ILE A 60 6.30 4.00 -4.80
N ILE A 61 5.08 4.52 -4.97
CA ILE A 61 4.14 4.75 -3.89
C ILE A 61 2.91 3.85 -4.13
N ILE A 62 2.60 3.02 -3.17
CA ILE A 62 1.38 2.21 -3.13
C ILE A 62 0.36 2.96 -2.29
N ALA A 63 -0.88 3.06 -2.78
CA ALA A 63 -1.99 3.63 -2.06
C ALA A 63 -3.27 2.84 -2.36
N ASP A 64 -4.14 2.69 -1.34
CA ASP A 64 -5.47 2.13 -1.53
C ASP A 64 -6.37 3.11 -2.29
N ALA A 65 -7.20 2.59 -3.20
CA ALA A 65 -8.09 3.38 -4.03
C ALA A 65 -9.48 3.62 -3.39
N ASP A 66 -9.59 3.46 -2.08
CA ASP A 66 -10.83 3.61 -1.30
C ASP A 66 -11.12 5.05 -0.84
N GLY A 67 -10.25 6.00 -1.20
CA GLY A 67 -10.38 7.40 -0.83
C GLY A 67 -9.93 7.74 0.60
N GLN A 68 -9.33 6.80 1.33
CA GLN A 68 -8.85 7.04 2.69
C GLN A 68 -7.48 7.73 2.75
N HIS A 69 -6.77 7.82 1.63
CA HIS A 69 -5.48 8.50 1.53
C HIS A 69 -5.63 9.86 0.85
N LYS A 70 -5.27 10.93 1.55
CA LYS A 70 -5.23 12.27 0.99
C LYS A 70 -4.06 12.43 0.03
N VAL A 71 -4.23 13.28 -0.97
CA VAL A 71 -3.17 13.61 -1.94
C VAL A 71 -1.93 14.17 -1.24
N GLU A 72 -2.14 15.03 -0.23
CA GLU A 72 -1.08 15.64 0.56
C GLU A 72 -0.26 14.58 1.33
N ASP A 73 -0.91 13.51 1.78
CA ASP A 73 -0.24 12.39 2.45
C ASP A 73 0.60 11.57 1.47
N ILE A 74 0.10 11.33 0.26
CA ILE A 74 0.84 10.66 -0.81
C ILE A 74 2.09 11.47 -1.16
N ILE A 75 1.96 12.79 -1.30
CA ILE A 75 3.09 13.70 -1.57
C ILE A 75 4.11 13.63 -0.43
N ARG A 76 3.68 13.71 0.84
CA ARG A 76 4.59 13.61 1.99
C ARG A 76 5.37 12.30 2.03
N VAL A 77 4.71 11.18 1.70
CA VAL A 77 5.39 9.88 1.60
C VAL A 77 6.41 9.87 0.46
N SER A 78 6.10 10.50 -0.67
CA SER A 78 7.05 10.61 -1.80
C SER A 78 8.28 11.47 -1.47
N GLU A 79 8.08 12.58 -0.76
CA GLU A 79 9.18 13.45 -0.31
C GLU A 79 10.08 12.73 0.71
N ALA A 80 9.46 11.99 1.64
CA ALA A 80 10.20 11.14 2.58
C ALA A 80 11.01 10.06 1.86
N LEU A 81 10.46 9.46 0.80
CA LEU A 81 11.17 8.49 -0.02
C LEU A 81 12.36 9.11 -0.75
N LYS A 82 12.20 10.31 -1.33
CA LYS A 82 13.32 11.03 -1.96
C LYS A 82 14.45 11.31 -0.96
N SER A 83 14.08 11.62 0.28
CA SER A 83 15.05 11.94 1.36
C SER A 83 15.66 10.69 2.03
N SER A 84 15.04 9.54 1.90
CA SER A 84 15.45 8.28 2.52
C SER A 84 15.19 7.08 1.59
N PRO A 85 15.87 6.99 0.44
CA PRO A 85 15.60 5.98 -0.59
C PRO A 85 16.03 4.56 -0.19
N ASP A 86 16.79 4.43 0.89
CA ASP A 86 17.24 3.16 1.47
C ASP A 86 16.23 2.54 2.45
N LYS A 87 15.07 3.17 2.63
CA LYS A 87 14.06 2.77 3.62
C LYS A 87 12.72 2.40 2.96
N LEU A 88 11.96 1.57 3.66
CA LEU A 88 10.53 1.43 3.41
C LEU A 88 9.80 2.57 4.14
N ILE A 89 9.17 3.45 3.38
CA ILE A 89 8.39 4.57 3.91
C ILE A 89 6.96 4.10 4.16
N MET A 90 6.42 4.41 5.33
CA MET A 90 5.09 4.00 5.75
C MET A 90 4.26 5.21 6.16
N GLY A 91 3.12 5.43 5.52
CA GLY A 91 2.15 6.42 5.95
C GLY A 91 1.40 5.92 7.17
N CYS A 92 1.80 6.30 8.39
CA CYS A 92 1.22 5.81 9.63
C CYS A 92 0.14 6.75 10.15
N ARG A 93 -1.05 6.21 10.36
CA ARG A 93 -2.20 6.98 10.88
C ARG A 93 -1.94 7.43 12.31
N ARG A 94 -2.05 8.74 12.54
CA ARG A 94 -2.11 9.27 13.90
C ARG A 94 -3.52 9.03 14.45
N PHE A 95 -3.65 8.10 15.33
CA PHE A 95 -4.90 7.83 16.02
C PHE A 95 -5.18 8.93 17.07
N SER A 96 -5.65 10.09 16.60
CA SER A 96 -6.16 11.17 17.46
C SER A 96 -7.70 11.14 17.40
N GLY A 97 -8.36 10.72 18.51
CA GLY A 97 -9.81 10.74 18.61
C GLY A 97 -10.46 9.41 19.04
N LYS A 98 -11.79 9.34 18.98
CA LYS A 98 -12.58 8.14 19.31
C LYS A 98 -12.42 7.09 18.18
N ILE A 99 -11.47 6.18 18.35
CA ILE A 99 -11.23 5.08 17.43
C ILE A 99 -12.20 3.94 17.76
N PRO A 100 -12.82 3.29 16.77
CA PRO A 100 -13.54 2.05 17.00
C PRO A 100 -12.62 1.02 17.68
N LEU A 101 -13.05 0.48 18.82
CA LEU A 101 -12.25 -0.46 19.62
C LEU A 101 -11.75 -1.67 18.81
N ARG A 102 -12.52 -2.14 17.82
CA ARG A 102 -12.15 -3.24 16.92
C ARG A 102 -10.90 -2.93 16.08
N SER A 103 -10.80 -1.73 15.49
CA SER A 103 -9.62 -1.33 14.70
C SER A 103 -8.38 -1.19 15.57
N LYS A 104 -8.54 -0.68 16.79
CA LYS A 104 -7.45 -0.55 17.76
C LYS A 104 -6.93 -1.91 18.22
N PHE A 105 -7.83 -2.85 18.47
CA PHE A 105 -7.48 -4.19 18.96
C PHE A 105 -6.76 -5.02 17.89
N GLY A 106 -7.30 -5.07 16.65
CA GLY A 106 -6.66 -5.78 15.54
C GLY A 106 -5.26 -5.26 15.23
N ASN A 107 -5.10 -3.94 15.14
CA ASN A 107 -3.79 -3.33 14.89
C ASN A 107 -2.79 -3.61 16.04
N ASN A 108 -3.23 -3.62 17.30
CA ASN A 108 -2.35 -3.92 18.44
C ASN A 108 -1.85 -5.38 18.46
N ILE A 109 -2.72 -6.34 18.12
CA ILE A 109 -2.31 -7.76 18.02
C ILE A 109 -1.30 -7.91 16.88
N THR A 110 -1.59 -7.34 15.70
CA THR A 110 -0.70 -7.43 14.55
C THR A 110 0.65 -6.77 14.83
N LYS A 111 0.66 -5.60 15.49
CA LYS A 111 1.89 -4.93 15.94
C LYS A 111 2.70 -5.79 16.92
N PHE A 112 2.04 -6.43 17.87
CA PHE A 112 2.71 -7.28 18.84
C PHE A 112 3.36 -8.48 18.15
N VAL A 113 2.61 -9.19 17.29
CA VAL A 113 3.12 -10.32 16.51
C VAL A 113 4.28 -9.88 15.61
N PHE A 114 4.14 -8.76 14.92
CA PHE A 114 5.19 -8.23 14.05
C PHE A 114 6.43 -7.82 14.85
N SER A 115 6.27 -7.08 15.94
CA SER A 115 7.39 -6.67 16.81
C SER A 115 8.15 -7.85 17.37
N PHE A 116 7.44 -8.92 17.74
CA PHE A 116 8.03 -10.15 18.26
C PHE A 116 8.77 -10.93 17.15
N ALA A 117 8.14 -11.06 15.97
CA ALA A 117 8.70 -11.84 14.86
C ALA A 117 9.84 -11.14 14.12
N ALA A 118 9.78 -9.80 14.00
CA ALA A 118 10.73 -9.00 13.23
C ALA A 118 11.72 -8.21 14.08
N GLY A 119 11.52 -8.13 15.41
CA GLY A 119 12.37 -7.32 16.30
C GLY A 119 12.26 -5.81 16.09
N VAL A 120 11.30 -5.35 15.29
CA VAL A 120 11.13 -3.94 14.88
C VAL A 120 9.77 -3.44 15.32
N LYS A 121 9.72 -2.24 15.89
CA LYS A 121 8.45 -1.58 16.26
C LYS A 121 7.94 -0.73 15.10
N VAL A 122 6.71 -0.98 14.68
CA VAL A 122 5.99 -0.20 13.67
C VAL A 122 4.67 0.28 14.27
N SER A 123 4.34 1.57 14.07
CA SER A 123 3.16 2.20 14.67
C SER A 123 1.86 1.78 14.01
N ASP A 124 1.87 1.50 12.71
CA ASP A 124 0.72 1.04 11.94
C ASP A 124 1.13 0.02 10.88
N THR A 125 0.90 -1.26 11.17
CA THR A 125 1.21 -2.37 10.25
C THR A 125 0.14 -2.58 9.18
N GLN A 126 -1.03 -1.94 9.32
CA GLN A 126 -2.18 -2.11 8.45
C GLN A 126 -2.36 -0.95 7.44
N THR A 127 -1.41 -0.01 7.40
CA THR A 127 -1.48 1.07 6.42
C THR A 127 -1.29 0.56 5.01
N GLY A 128 -2.15 0.99 4.08
CA GLY A 128 -2.01 0.73 2.64
C GLY A 128 -1.15 1.76 1.92
N LEU A 129 -0.74 2.87 2.59
CA LEU A 129 0.12 3.89 2.00
C LEU A 129 1.59 3.60 2.33
N ARG A 130 2.34 3.19 1.30
CA ARG A 130 3.75 2.81 1.42
C ARG A 130 4.57 3.32 0.26
N GLY A 131 5.85 3.60 0.50
CA GLY A 131 6.79 4.01 -0.54
C GLY A 131 8.13 3.30 -0.42
N PHE A 132 8.74 2.97 -1.56
CA PHE A 132 10.07 2.36 -1.63
C PHE A 132 10.76 2.67 -2.96
N SER A 133 12.09 2.59 -2.96
CA SER A 133 12.91 2.79 -4.16
C SER A 133 12.64 1.70 -5.20
N SER A 134 12.67 2.08 -6.49
CA SER A 134 12.57 1.13 -7.62
C SER A 134 13.61 0.02 -7.56
N LYS A 135 14.75 0.24 -6.91
CA LYS A 135 15.78 -0.78 -6.67
C LYS A 135 15.26 -1.99 -5.89
N LEU A 136 14.19 -1.81 -5.11
CA LEU A 136 13.56 -2.89 -4.34
C LEU A 136 12.52 -3.69 -5.14
N ILE A 137 12.23 -3.33 -6.40
CA ILE A 137 11.23 -4.08 -7.21
C ILE A 137 11.54 -5.58 -7.28
N PRO A 138 12.77 -6.03 -7.60
CA PRO A 138 13.05 -7.47 -7.64
C PRO A 138 12.80 -8.18 -6.31
N PHE A 139 13.16 -7.54 -5.20
CA PHE A 139 12.89 -8.03 -3.87
C PHE A 139 11.38 -8.09 -3.57
N MET A 140 10.64 -7.02 -3.86
CA MET A 140 9.20 -6.98 -3.64
C MET A 140 8.44 -8.03 -4.45
N LEU A 141 8.89 -8.33 -5.67
CA LEU A 141 8.34 -9.39 -6.50
C LEU A 141 8.59 -10.80 -5.91
N SER A 142 9.66 -10.99 -5.15
CA SER A 142 9.98 -12.27 -4.49
C SER A 142 9.19 -12.51 -3.19
N VAL A 143 8.56 -11.47 -2.63
CA VAL A 143 7.75 -11.59 -1.39
C VAL A 143 6.54 -12.49 -1.64
N ASN A 144 6.35 -13.48 -0.77
CA ASN A 144 5.23 -14.41 -0.84
C ASN A 144 3.89 -13.74 -0.55
N GLY A 145 2.81 -14.32 -1.11
CA GLY A 145 1.43 -13.88 -0.92
C GLY A 145 0.88 -13.10 -2.11
N ASP A 146 -0.39 -13.35 -2.42
CA ASP A 146 -1.11 -12.69 -3.52
C ASP A 146 -2.32 -11.89 -3.02
N ARG A 147 -2.72 -12.08 -1.76
CA ARG A 147 -3.86 -11.36 -1.15
C ARG A 147 -3.39 -10.37 -0.07
N TYR A 148 -4.13 -10.21 1.00
CA TYR A 148 -3.82 -9.26 2.08
C TYR A 148 -2.57 -9.63 2.90
N GLU A 149 -2.22 -10.92 2.94
CA GLU A 149 -1.01 -11.39 3.60
C GLU A 149 0.27 -10.82 2.98
N PHE A 150 0.26 -10.46 1.69
CA PHE A 150 1.40 -9.84 1.02
C PHE A 150 1.93 -8.61 1.76
N GLU A 151 1.03 -7.75 2.24
CA GLU A 151 1.42 -6.52 2.92
C GLU A 151 2.12 -6.78 4.25
N MET A 152 1.71 -7.83 4.97
CA MET A 152 2.39 -8.25 6.20
C MET A 152 3.72 -8.95 5.87
N ASN A 153 3.74 -9.83 4.88
CA ASN A 153 4.94 -10.52 4.44
C ASN A 153 6.00 -9.53 3.94
N MET A 154 5.59 -8.49 3.21
CA MET A 154 6.48 -7.39 2.81
C MET A 154 7.19 -6.78 4.02
N LEU A 155 6.48 -6.47 5.11
CA LEU A 155 7.09 -5.90 6.31
C LEU A 155 8.05 -6.90 6.97
N LEU A 156 7.65 -8.17 7.08
CA LEU A 156 8.48 -9.20 7.71
C LEU A 156 9.77 -9.44 6.92
N GLU A 157 9.66 -9.58 5.61
CA GLU A 157 10.84 -9.80 4.75
C GLU A 157 11.74 -8.56 4.71
N CYS A 158 11.18 -7.33 4.65
CA CYS A 158 11.97 -6.10 4.79
C CYS A 158 12.76 -6.07 6.11
N ALA A 159 12.13 -6.46 7.23
CA ALA A 159 12.82 -6.50 8.51
C ALA A 159 13.93 -7.56 8.55
N ARG A 160 13.72 -8.73 7.94
CA ARG A 160 14.72 -9.81 7.83
C ARG A 160 15.94 -9.40 7.00
N GLU A 161 15.71 -8.68 5.91
CA GLU A 161 16.75 -8.14 5.03
C GLU A 161 17.41 -6.86 5.59
N GLY A 162 17.04 -6.43 6.80
CA GLY A 162 17.61 -5.23 7.43
C GLY A 162 17.17 -3.91 6.78
N ILE A 163 16.13 -3.91 5.95
CA ILE A 163 15.54 -2.71 5.37
C ILE A 163 14.85 -1.94 6.48
N ARG A 164 15.33 -0.74 6.76
CA ARG A 164 14.78 0.12 7.82
C ARG A 164 13.44 0.72 7.42
N PHE A 165 12.60 0.99 8.41
CA PHE A 165 11.31 1.64 8.23
C PHE A 165 11.42 3.14 8.59
N TYR A 166 10.68 3.96 7.83
CA TYR A 166 10.51 5.38 8.14
C TYR A 166 9.02 5.72 8.14
N GLU A 167 8.51 6.14 9.29
CA GLU A 167 7.08 6.44 9.47
C GLU A 167 6.78 7.91 9.20
N VAL A 168 5.87 8.15 8.25
CA VAL A 168 5.33 9.47 7.94
C VAL A 168 3.93 9.58 8.56
N PRO A 169 3.68 10.52 9.45
CA PRO A 169 2.34 10.71 9.99
C PRO A 169 1.35 11.14 8.90
N ILE A 170 0.25 10.39 8.78
CA ILE A 170 -0.84 10.70 7.87
C ILE A 170 -2.16 10.91 8.62
N GLU A 171 -3.08 11.60 7.97
CA GLU A 171 -4.42 11.78 8.52
C GLU A 171 -5.28 10.52 8.31
N THR A 172 -6.17 10.26 9.27
CA THR A 172 -7.17 9.20 9.13
C THR A 172 -8.43 9.80 8.54
N VAL A 173 -8.77 9.40 7.32
CA VAL A 173 -10.04 9.80 6.69
C VAL A 173 -11.08 8.71 6.94
N TYR A 174 -12.16 9.06 7.61
CA TYR A 174 -13.30 8.18 7.79
C TYR A 174 -14.37 8.52 6.75
N LEU A 175 -14.57 7.66 5.77
CA LEU A 175 -15.64 7.78 4.78
C LEU A 175 -16.87 7.02 5.26
N GLY A 176 -17.88 7.72 5.75
CA GLY A 176 -19.16 7.13 6.16
C GLY A 176 -19.06 6.16 7.36
N LYS A 177 -20.05 5.25 7.48
CA LYS A 177 -20.10 4.23 8.55
C LYS A 177 -19.20 3.01 8.34
N ASN A 178 -18.01 3.14 7.74
CA ASN A 178 -17.09 2.01 7.43
C ASN A 178 -17.69 0.89 6.56
N GLU A 179 -18.65 1.19 5.69
CA GLU A 179 -19.29 0.20 4.79
C GLU A 179 -18.34 -0.35 3.72
N SER A 180 -17.18 0.29 3.51
CA SER A 180 -16.15 -0.13 2.55
C SER A 180 -15.01 -0.96 3.16
N SER A 181 -15.05 -1.28 4.44
CA SER A 181 -14.05 -2.16 5.04
C SER A 181 -14.33 -3.62 4.70
N HIS A 182 -13.62 -4.18 3.73
CA HIS A 182 -13.67 -5.61 3.36
C HIS A 182 -12.98 -6.55 4.37
N PHE A 183 -12.54 -6.02 5.51
CA PHE A 183 -12.00 -6.83 6.59
C PHE A 183 -13.13 -7.46 7.39
N ASN A 184 -13.47 -8.70 7.07
CA ASN A 184 -14.38 -9.54 7.85
C ASN A 184 -13.50 -10.49 8.70
N PRO A 185 -13.25 -10.19 9.99
CA PRO A 185 -12.58 -11.15 10.86
C PRO A 185 -13.59 -12.26 11.18
N ILE A 186 -13.35 -13.46 10.69
CA ILE A 186 -13.99 -14.67 11.18
C ILE A 186 -13.48 -14.94 12.58
#